data_8362119ff9458f78a5ba799ab32eb8cb
#
_entry.id   8362119ff9458f78a5ba799ab32eb8cb
#
_cell.length_a   1.000
_cell.length_b   1.000
_cell.length_c   1.000
_cell.angle_alpha   90.00
_cell.angle_beta   90.00
_cell.angle_gamma   90.00
#
_symmetry.space_group_name_H-M   'P 1'
#
loop_
_entity.id
_entity.type
_entity.pdbx_description
1 polymer ?
#
loop_
_entity_poly.entity_id
_entity_poly.type
_entity_poly.pdbx_seq_one_letter_code
_entity_poly.pdbx_strand_id
1 'polypeptide(L)'
;MPLLARSVQAPLHIHVRRGAVADLGRILADGRVSAGGDVAVVVGPGQGERIAELIRPSLQTADVFTTTGGTLDAALELADKLRSRQYDAVVGIGGGTTVDTAKYAANRWGLPMISVATSLANDGIASPVASLINDGIKGSYGVHIPFGVIVDLDFVETGPERVNRGGIGDAISNISALADWELAREMRGEPVDGLAASLARMGAEAVLTMPGDLHDDAFVTVLAEALISSGLAMAVCGSSRPASGGCHEIMHAIDSLYPGTASHGELAGLGALFCTYLRGDERRFAQMSDCLSRHQLPRVPSDIGLSAEQFVEAVAFAPRTRPDRYTILEHLAMSPDEINGKLAHYVDAVAGR
;
A
#
# COMPACT_ATOMS: atom_id res chain seq x y z
N MET A 1 33.45 3.34 2.95
CA MET A 1 33.32 4.77 2.57
C MET A 1 31.84 5.11 2.62
N PRO A 2 31.42 6.15 3.33
CA PRO A 2 30.01 6.52 3.31
C PRO A 2 29.62 6.89 1.87
N LEU A 3 28.43 6.41 1.44
CA LEU A 3 27.88 6.75 0.12
C LEU A 3 27.45 8.23 0.19
N LEU A 4 28.17 9.11 -0.48
CA LEU A 4 27.86 10.55 -0.48
C LEU A 4 26.83 10.93 -1.55
N ALA A 5 26.54 10.02 -2.51
CA ALA A 5 25.54 10.24 -3.54
C ALA A 5 24.78 8.95 -3.83
N ARG A 6 23.48 9.05 -4.02
CA ARG A 6 22.59 7.99 -4.51
C ARG A 6 21.51 8.58 -5.42
N SER A 7 21.07 7.80 -6.40
CA SER A 7 19.90 8.15 -7.21
C SER A 7 18.66 7.61 -6.51
N VAL A 8 17.66 8.46 -6.34
CA VAL A 8 16.37 8.11 -5.79
C VAL A 8 15.32 8.38 -6.87
N GLN A 9 14.51 7.37 -7.18
CA GLN A 9 13.32 7.57 -8.00
C GLN A 9 12.20 8.11 -7.11
N ALA A 10 11.57 9.19 -7.54
CA ALA A 10 10.46 9.82 -6.85
C ALA A 10 9.44 10.33 -7.88
N PRO A 11 8.16 10.46 -7.52
CA PRO A 11 7.20 11.14 -8.39
C PRO A 11 7.65 12.57 -8.68
N LEU A 12 7.57 12.98 -9.94
CA LEU A 12 7.80 14.36 -10.35
C LEU A 12 6.59 15.26 -10.02
N HIS A 13 5.41 14.64 -9.97
CA HIS A 13 4.14 15.32 -9.74
C HIS A 13 3.35 14.57 -8.67
N ILE A 14 2.88 15.29 -7.66
CA ILE A 14 1.97 14.80 -6.63
C ILE A 14 0.84 15.82 -6.51
N HIS A 15 -0.38 15.40 -6.81
CA HIS A 15 -1.56 16.25 -6.75
C HIS A 15 -2.63 15.57 -5.89
N VAL A 16 -2.86 16.12 -4.70
CA VAL A 16 -3.88 15.62 -3.75
C VAL A 16 -4.83 16.77 -3.44
N ARG A 17 -5.97 16.81 -4.10
CA ARG A 17 -7.01 17.83 -3.91
C ARG A 17 -8.27 17.47 -4.67
N ARG A 18 -9.37 18.20 -4.42
CA ARG A 18 -10.57 18.11 -5.26
C ARG A 18 -10.29 18.64 -6.66
N GLY A 19 -10.83 17.96 -7.67
CA GLY A 19 -10.62 18.28 -9.08
C GLY A 19 -9.18 18.10 -9.58
N ALA A 20 -8.36 17.28 -8.89
CA ALA A 20 -6.95 17.09 -9.24
C ALA A 20 -6.74 16.46 -10.62
N VAL A 21 -7.70 15.66 -11.09
CA VAL A 21 -7.62 15.00 -12.41
C VAL A 21 -7.55 15.99 -13.55
N ALA A 22 -8.03 17.22 -13.40
CA ALA A 22 -7.94 18.29 -14.39
C ALA A 22 -6.47 18.67 -14.70
N ASP A 23 -5.53 18.39 -13.82
CA ASP A 23 -4.10 18.65 -14.02
C ASP A 23 -3.41 17.62 -14.93
N LEU A 24 -4.07 16.51 -15.27
CA LEU A 24 -3.45 15.40 -16.01
C LEU A 24 -2.86 15.84 -17.35
N GLY A 25 -3.57 16.67 -18.12
CA GLY A 25 -3.06 17.21 -19.39
C GLY A 25 -1.77 18.00 -19.22
N ARG A 26 -1.66 18.81 -18.15
CA ARG A 26 -0.46 19.58 -17.83
C ARG A 26 0.71 18.67 -17.38
N ILE A 27 0.43 17.61 -16.64
CA ILE A 27 1.44 16.62 -16.22
C ILE A 27 1.99 15.88 -17.45
N LEU A 28 1.14 15.47 -18.37
CA LEU A 28 1.55 14.80 -19.60
C LEU A 28 2.28 15.74 -20.59
N ALA A 29 2.08 17.05 -20.49
CA ALA A 29 2.84 18.03 -21.24
C ALA A 29 4.26 18.27 -20.70
N ASP A 30 4.60 17.74 -19.51
CA ASP A 30 5.97 17.78 -19.01
C ASP A 30 6.85 16.81 -19.84
N GLY A 31 7.83 17.34 -20.54
CA GLY A 31 8.73 16.57 -21.40
C GLY A 31 9.55 15.48 -20.70
N ARG A 32 9.54 15.44 -19.35
CA ARG A 32 10.10 14.35 -18.54
C ARG A 32 9.15 13.16 -18.42
N VAL A 33 7.86 13.38 -18.66
CA VAL A 33 6.79 12.37 -18.60
C VAL A 33 6.46 11.86 -19.99
N SER A 34 6.24 12.77 -20.94
CA SER A 34 5.93 12.43 -22.33
C SER A 34 6.60 13.39 -23.28
N ALA A 35 7.12 12.89 -24.41
CA ALA A 35 7.68 13.72 -25.47
C ALA A 35 6.60 14.35 -26.41
N GLY A 36 5.33 14.22 -26.03
CA GLY A 36 4.18 14.70 -26.83
C GLY A 36 3.64 13.66 -27.80
N GLY A 37 4.00 12.39 -27.61
CA GLY A 37 3.49 11.26 -28.38
C GLY A 37 2.18 10.67 -27.82
N ASP A 38 1.88 9.46 -28.23
CA ASP A 38 0.66 8.77 -27.84
C ASP A 38 0.71 8.32 -26.37
N VAL A 39 -0.44 8.38 -25.70
CA VAL A 39 -0.60 7.99 -24.31
C VAL A 39 -1.56 6.81 -24.21
N ALA A 40 -1.19 5.79 -23.45
CA ALA A 40 -2.07 4.68 -23.08
C ALA A 40 -2.80 4.99 -21.77
N VAL A 41 -4.12 4.96 -21.79
CA VAL A 41 -4.95 5.12 -20.60
C VAL A 41 -5.52 3.76 -20.20
N VAL A 42 -5.18 3.28 -19.03
CA VAL A 42 -5.63 2.00 -18.48
C VAL A 42 -6.69 2.28 -17.42
N VAL A 43 -7.88 1.74 -17.61
CA VAL A 43 -9.01 1.96 -16.71
C VAL A 43 -9.50 0.65 -16.10
N GLY A 44 -9.90 0.71 -14.83
CA GLY A 44 -10.68 -0.33 -14.19
C GLY A 44 -12.18 -0.14 -14.43
N PRO A 45 -13.00 -1.13 -14.11
CA PRO A 45 -14.43 -1.05 -14.23
C PRO A 45 -15.02 0.06 -13.32
N GLY A 46 -16.13 0.65 -13.73
CA GLY A 46 -16.87 1.63 -12.96
C GLY A 46 -16.28 3.04 -13.03
N GLN A 47 -15.73 3.57 -11.94
CA GLN A 47 -15.25 4.95 -11.91
C GLN A 47 -14.13 5.24 -12.91
N GLY A 48 -13.25 4.28 -13.19
CA GLY A 48 -12.15 4.45 -14.13
C GLY A 48 -12.64 4.84 -15.54
N GLU A 49 -13.69 4.19 -16.03
CA GLU A 49 -14.29 4.50 -17.33
C GLU A 49 -14.89 5.92 -17.35
N ARG A 50 -15.63 6.28 -16.29
CA ARG A 50 -16.22 7.62 -16.15
C ARG A 50 -15.14 8.71 -16.13
N ILE A 51 -14.03 8.48 -15.44
CA ILE A 51 -12.91 9.43 -15.37
C ILE A 51 -12.24 9.53 -16.74
N ALA A 52 -12.01 8.42 -17.45
CA ALA A 52 -11.44 8.42 -18.78
C ALA A 52 -12.27 9.26 -19.76
N GLU A 53 -13.60 9.20 -19.67
CA GLU A 53 -14.48 10.06 -20.47
C GLU A 53 -14.35 11.54 -20.09
N LEU A 54 -14.24 11.86 -18.79
CA LEU A 54 -14.08 13.22 -18.30
C LEU A 54 -12.77 13.87 -18.79
N ILE A 55 -11.69 13.10 -18.84
CA ILE A 55 -10.36 13.60 -19.25
C ILE A 55 -10.12 13.50 -20.76
N ARG A 56 -10.99 12.83 -21.52
CA ARG A 56 -10.87 12.66 -22.98
C ARG A 56 -10.60 13.97 -23.74
N PRO A 57 -11.24 15.12 -23.41
CA PRO A 57 -10.92 16.38 -24.09
C PRO A 57 -9.46 16.83 -23.93
N SER A 58 -8.80 16.44 -22.83
CA SER A 58 -7.40 16.75 -22.54
C SER A 58 -6.42 15.72 -23.09
N LEU A 59 -6.93 14.57 -23.63
CA LEU A 59 -6.13 13.43 -24.10
C LEU A 59 -6.54 13.02 -25.51
N GLN A 60 -6.44 13.95 -26.47
CA GLN A 60 -6.96 13.76 -27.85
C GLN A 60 -6.35 12.57 -28.61
N THR A 61 -5.14 12.12 -28.23
CA THR A 61 -4.40 11.03 -28.89
C THR A 61 -4.28 9.78 -28.01
N ALA A 62 -5.08 9.66 -26.93
CA ALA A 62 -4.97 8.55 -26.01
C ALA A 62 -5.78 7.32 -26.47
N ASP A 63 -5.16 6.16 -26.42
CA ASP A 63 -5.84 4.87 -26.50
C ASP A 63 -6.28 4.42 -25.11
N VAL A 64 -7.55 3.98 -25.00
CA VAL A 64 -8.11 3.53 -23.72
C VAL A 64 -8.16 2.01 -23.69
N PHE A 65 -7.57 1.42 -22.63
CA PHE A 65 -7.57 -0.01 -22.37
C PHE A 65 -8.35 -0.28 -21.08
N THR A 66 -9.35 -1.13 -21.16
CA THR A 66 -10.07 -1.61 -19.96
C THR A 66 -9.43 -2.88 -19.46
N THR A 67 -9.21 -2.97 -18.15
CA THR A 67 -8.70 -4.17 -17.49
C THR A 67 -9.54 -4.51 -16.26
N THR A 68 -9.79 -5.80 -16.03
CA THR A 68 -10.28 -6.27 -14.75
C THR A 68 -9.17 -6.30 -13.70
N GLY A 69 -7.90 -6.36 -14.15
CA GLY A 69 -6.71 -6.27 -13.33
C GLY A 69 -6.50 -7.42 -12.35
N GLY A 70 -5.52 -7.25 -11.49
CA GLY A 70 -5.28 -8.11 -10.34
C GLY A 70 -4.54 -9.41 -10.60
N THR A 71 -4.40 -9.86 -11.86
CA THR A 71 -3.62 -11.06 -12.20
C THR A 71 -2.39 -10.71 -13.01
N LEU A 72 -1.36 -11.57 -12.89
CA LEU A 72 -0.15 -11.45 -13.70
C LEU A 72 -0.47 -11.59 -15.18
N ASP A 73 -1.37 -12.50 -15.55
CA ASP A 73 -1.79 -12.70 -16.95
C ASP A 73 -2.44 -11.46 -17.52
N ALA A 74 -3.35 -10.81 -16.80
CA ALA A 74 -3.97 -9.56 -17.24
C ALA A 74 -2.93 -8.44 -17.42
N ALA A 75 -1.91 -8.38 -16.57
CA ALA A 75 -0.84 -7.40 -16.67
C ALA A 75 0.09 -7.70 -17.86
N LEU A 76 0.38 -8.96 -18.15
CA LEU A 76 1.14 -9.40 -19.34
C LEU A 76 0.37 -9.14 -20.63
N GLU A 77 -0.93 -9.45 -20.66
CA GLU A 77 -1.80 -9.16 -21.81
C GLU A 77 -1.84 -7.65 -22.12
N LEU A 78 -1.95 -6.83 -21.07
CA LEU A 78 -1.87 -5.37 -21.22
C LEU A 78 -0.50 -4.94 -21.75
N ALA A 79 0.59 -5.49 -21.22
CA ALA A 79 1.94 -5.20 -21.70
C ALA A 79 2.11 -5.53 -23.19
N ASP A 80 1.56 -6.65 -23.66
CA ASP A 80 1.60 -7.03 -25.07
C ASP A 80 0.78 -6.06 -25.95
N LYS A 81 -0.37 -5.58 -25.47
CA LYS A 81 -1.15 -4.54 -26.14
C LYS A 81 -0.36 -3.22 -26.25
N LEU A 82 0.32 -2.82 -25.16
CA LEU A 82 1.17 -1.61 -25.16
C LEU A 82 2.35 -1.71 -26.13
N ARG A 83 2.82 -2.91 -26.43
CA ARG A 83 3.89 -3.15 -27.43
C ARG A 83 3.47 -2.84 -28.86
N SER A 84 2.19 -2.98 -29.18
CA SER A 84 1.68 -2.83 -30.56
C SER A 84 1.82 -1.43 -31.13
N ARG A 85 2.01 -0.43 -30.26
CA ARG A 85 2.19 0.98 -30.61
C ARG A 85 3.28 1.61 -29.73
N GLN A 86 3.94 2.64 -30.22
CA GLN A 86 4.90 3.39 -29.41
C GLN A 86 4.15 4.41 -28.55
N TYR A 87 4.01 4.09 -27.27
CA TYR A 87 3.48 5.02 -26.27
C TYR A 87 4.61 5.74 -25.55
N ASP A 88 4.39 7.01 -25.24
CA ASP A 88 5.32 7.82 -24.44
C ASP A 88 5.08 7.66 -22.94
N ALA A 89 3.84 7.44 -22.55
CA ALA A 89 3.44 7.30 -21.14
C ALA A 89 2.21 6.40 -21.00
N VAL A 90 2.04 5.88 -19.78
CA VAL A 90 0.86 5.12 -19.35
C VAL A 90 0.17 5.88 -18.22
N VAL A 91 -1.15 6.01 -18.29
CA VAL A 91 -1.99 6.55 -17.20
C VAL A 91 -2.87 5.43 -16.67
N GLY A 92 -2.68 5.02 -15.42
CA GLY A 92 -3.52 4.02 -14.76
C GLY A 92 -4.57 4.70 -13.89
N ILE A 93 -5.86 4.50 -14.19
CA ILE A 93 -6.99 5.16 -13.50
C ILE A 93 -7.87 4.11 -12.82
N GLY A 94 -7.88 4.09 -11.50
CA GLY A 94 -8.69 3.13 -10.76
C GLY A 94 -8.23 2.91 -9.34
N GLY A 95 -8.74 1.86 -8.72
CA GLY A 95 -8.25 1.35 -7.44
C GLY A 95 -6.93 0.60 -7.59
N GLY A 96 -6.39 0.10 -6.48
CA GLY A 96 -5.08 -0.56 -6.42
C GLY A 96 -4.88 -1.65 -7.47
N THR A 97 -5.88 -2.48 -7.72
CA THR A 97 -5.83 -3.55 -8.73
C THR A 97 -5.52 -3.03 -10.14
N THR A 98 -6.18 -1.94 -10.56
CA THR A 98 -5.95 -1.33 -11.87
C THR A 98 -4.60 -0.64 -11.93
N VAL A 99 -4.25 0.10 -10.86
CA VAL A 99 -2.96 0.80 -10.75
C VAL A 99 -1.80 -0.19 -10.80
N ASP A 100 -1.87 -1.31 -10.07
CA ASP A 100 -0.83 -2.33 -10.07
C ASP A 100 -0.66 -3.02 -11.43
N THR A 101 -1.77 -3.31 -12.11
CA THR A 101 -1.76 -3.87 -13.47
C THR A 101 -1.10 -2.90 -14.45
N ALA A 102 -1.45 -1.60 -14.39
CA ALA A 102 -0.86 -0.56 -15.23
C ALA A 102 0.63 -0.34 -14.92
N LYS A 103 1.03 -0.32 -13.62
CA LYS A 103 2.44 -0.23 -13.20
C LYS A 103 3.27 -1.37 -13.76
N TYR A 104 2.79 -2.60 -13.63
CA TYR A 104 3.51 -3.77 -14.14
C TYR A 104 3.67 -3.72 -15.66
N ALA A 105 2.58 -3.44 -16.39
CA ALA A 105 2.61 -3.36 -17.84
C ALA A 105 3.54 -2.25 -18.34
N ALA A 106 3.48 -1.05 -17.75
CA ALA A 106 4.35 0.08 -18.09
C ALA A 106 5.83 -0.25 -17.80
N ASN A 107 6.11 -0.88 -16.66
CA ASN A 107 7.46 -1.26 -16.25
C ASN A 107 8.12 -2.24 -17.23
N ARG A 108 7.35 -3.13 -17.84
CA ARG A 108 7.85 -4.10 -18.85
C ARG A 108 8.53 -3.40 -20.05
N TRP A 109 8.13 -2.18 -20.37
CA TRP A 109 8.63 -1.41 -21.51
C TRP A 109 9.39 -0.14 -21.09
N GLY A 110 9.62 0.05 -19.79
CA GLY A 110 10.30 1.24 -19.26
C GLY A 110 9.51 2.53 -19.49
N LEU A 111 8.18 2.45 -19.63
CA LEU A 111 7.32 3.61 -19.87
C LEU A 111 7.08 4.37 -18.54
N PRO A 112 7.15 5.71 -18.57
CA PRO A 112 6.66 6.53 -17.46
C PRO A 112 5.19 6.24 -17.18
N MET A 113 4.82 6.17 -15.90
CA MET A 113 3.45 5.86 -15.49
C MET A 113 2.92 6.94 -14.54
N ILE A 114 1.69 7.39 -14.80
CA ILE A 114 0.92 8.27 -13.91
C ILE A 114 -0.16 7.45 -13.23
N SER A 115 -0.15 7.44 -11.90
CA SER A 115 -1.19 6.83 -11.07
C SER A 115 -2.30 7.84 -10.80
N VAL A 116 -3.52 7.54 -11.22
CA VAL A 116 -4.74 8.29 -10.87
C VAL A 116 -5.57 7.39 -9.95
N ALA A 117 -5.37 7.57 -8.66
CA ALA A 117 -6.01 6.74 -7.65
C ALA A 117 -7.46 7.18 -7.39
N THR A 118 -8.40 6.25 -7.50
CA THR A 118 -9.83 6.46 -7.19
C THR A 118 -10.22 5.94 -5.81
N SER A 119 -9.25 5.38 -5.08
CA SER A 119 -9.40 4.93 -3.69
C SER A 119 -8.05 4.93 -2.98
N LEU A 120 -8.09 5.01 -1.66
CA LEU A 120 -6.93 5.02 -0.77
C LEU A 120 -6.83 3.70 0.00
N ALA A 121 -6.74 2.58 -0.72
CA ALA A 121 -6.73 1.23 -0.13
C ALA A 121 -5.42 0.89 0.60
N ASN A 122 -4.29 1.31 0.05
CA ASN A 122 -2.94 1.07 0.54
C ASN A 122 -1.92 1.93 -0.22
N ASP A 123 -0.65 1.81 0.12
CA ASP A 123 0.47 2.55 -0.49
C ASP A 123 0.78 2.16 -1.95
N GLY A 124 0.11 1.16 -2.51
CA GLY A 124 0.21 0.74 -3.91
C GLY A 124 -0.02 1.87 -4.91
N ILE A 125 -0.69 2.95 -4.51
CA ILE A 125 -0.89 4.14 -5.35
C ILE A 125 0.42 4.82 -5.74
N ALA A 126 1.48 4.66 -4.95
CA ALA A 126 2.78 5.31 -5.14
C ALA A 126 3.97 4.38 -4.90
N SER A 127 3.76 3.11 -4.56
CA SER A 127 4.87 2.20 -4.24
C SER A 127 5.56 1.65 -5.49
N PRO A 128 6.85 1.26 -5.37
CA PRO A 128 7.60 0.56 -6.43
C PRO A 128 7.26 -0.94 -6.47
N VAL A 129 6.04 -1.30 -6.13
CA VAL A 129 5.56 -2.69 -6.07
C VAL A 129 4.21 -2.80 -6.75
N ALA A 130 4.01 -3.84 -7.54
CA ALA A 130 2.70 -4.27 -8.05
C ALA A 130 2.31 -5.59 -7.37
N SER A 131 1.12 -5.64 -6.78
CA SER A 131 0.57 -6.84 -6.15
C SER A 131 -0.35 -7.55 -7.13
N LEU A 132 0.05 -8.72 -7.62
CA LEU A 132 -0.68 -9.47 -8.66
C LEU A 132 -0.83 -10.94 -8.26
N ILE A 133 -1.95 -11.54 -8.66
CA ILE A 133 -2.22 -12.96 -8.46
C ILE A 133 -1.62 -13.75 -9.62
N ASN A 134 -0.78 -14.75 -9.32
CA ASN A 134 -0.24 -15.69 -10.26
C ASN A 134 -0.58 -17.11 -9.77
N ASP A 135 -1.25 -17.92 -10.61
CA ASP A 135 -1.70 -19.26 -10.26
C ASP A 135 -2.45 -19.34 -8.91
N GLY A 136 -3.32 -18.35 -8.65
CA GLY A 136 -4.10 -18.26 -7.41
C GLY A 136 -3.31 -17.72 -6.19
N ILE A 137 -2.01 -17.46 -6.32
CA ILE A 137 -1.16 -16.98 -5.25
C ILE A 137 -0.88 -15.48 -5.47
N LYS A 138 -1.10 -14.67 -4.44
CA LYS A 138 -0.80 -13.24 -4.46
C LYS A 138 0.71 -13.01 -4.30
N GLY A 139 1.33 -12.39 -5.28
CA GLY A 139 2.76 -12.06 -5.31
C GLY A 139 3.02 -10.57 -5.38
N SER A 140 4.19 -10.15 -4.90
CA SER A 140 4.68 -8.77 -4.99
C SER A 140 5.77 -8.68 -6.05
N TYR A 141 5.58 -7.84 -7.05
CA TYR A 141 6.48 -7.65 -8.18
C TYR A 141 7.11 -6.27 -8.13
N GLY A 142 8.44 -6.20 -8.14
CA GLY A 142 9.16 -4.93 -8.21
C GLY A 142 8.91 -4.22 -9.53
N VAL A 143 8.52 -2.96 -9.47
CA VAL A 143 8.27 -2.07 -10.61
C VAL A 143 8.84 -0.69 -10.34
N HIS A 144 8.86 0.18 -11.35
CA HIS A 144 9.22 1.58 -11.11
C HIS A 144 8.12 2.30 -10.32
N ILE A 145 8.52 3.22 -9.47
CA ILE A 145 7.59 4.15 -8.82
C ILE A 145 6.89 5.00 -9.89
N PRO A 146 5.59 5.35 -9.74
CA PRO A 146 4.91 6.24 -10.68
C PRO A 146 5.62 7.59 -10.81
N PHE A 147 5.72 8.12 -12.03
CA PHE A 147 6.24 9.47 -12.31
C PHE A 147 5.32 10.58 -11.82
N GLY A 148 4.03 10.29 -11.73
CA GLY A 148 3.04 11.18 -11.14
C GLY A 148 1.99 10.41 -10.36
N VAL A 149 1.51 11.03 -9.29
CA VAL A 149 0.41 10.50 -8.46
C VAL A 149 -0.66 11.57 -8.36
N ILE A 150 -1.85 11.26 -8.82
CA ILE A 150 -3.04 12.10 -8.71
C ILE A 150 -4.03 11.39 -7.81
N VAL A 151 -4.40 12.05 -6.73
CA VAL A 151 -5.50 11.66 -5.83
C VAL A 151 -6.55 12.77 -5.89
N ASP A 152 -7.64 12.48 -6.61
CA ASP A 152 -8.76 13.41 -6.68
C ASP A 152 -9.76 13.05 -5.60
N LEU A 153 -9.93 13.96 -4.63
CA LEU A 153 -10.78 13.72 -3.45
C LEU A 153 -12.25 13.52 -3.84
N ASP A 154 -12.71 14.08 -4.97
CA ASP A 154 -14.08 13.89 -5.46
C ASP A 154 -14.33 12.41 -5.85
N PHE A 155 -13.29 11.71 -6.33
CA PHE A 155 -13.40 10.27 -6.64
C PHE A 155 -13.21 9.39 -5.42
N VAL A 156 -12.32 9.77 -4.50
CA VAL A 156 -12.13 9.05 -3.24
C VAL A 156 -13.41 9.06 -2.40
N GLU A 157 -14.10 10.21 -2.30
CA GLU A 157 -15.36 10.37 -1.59
C GLU A 157 -16.47 9.46 -2.15
N THR A 158 -16.52 9.29 -3.48
CA THR A 158 -17.53 8.44 -4.14
C THR A 158 -17.11 6.96 -4.20
N GLY A 159 -15.90 6.63 -3.77
CA GLY A 159 -15.40 5.26 -3.70
C GLY A 159 -15.96 4.48 -2.50
N PRO A 160 -15.74 3.15 -2.47
CA PRO A 160 -16.17 2.33 -1.33
C PRO A 160 -15.42 2.74 -0.05
N GLU A 161 -16.14 3.25 0.95
CA GLU A 161 -15.56 3.74 2.20
C GLU A 161 -14.70 2.68 2.92
N ARG A 162 -15.15 1.41 2.94
CA ARG A 162 -14.39 0.30 3.53
C ARG A 162 -13.00 0.14 2.90
N VAL A 163 -12.88 0.39 1.59
CA VAL A 163 -11.60 0.34 0.88
C VAL A 163 -10.68 1.46 1.35
N ASN A 164 -11.20 2.69 1.48
CA ASN A 164 -10.43 3.83 1.97
C ASN A 164 -10.02 3.67 3.43
N ARG A 165 -10.87 3.07 4.28
CA ARG A 165 -10.52 2.71 5.66
C ARG A 165 -9.29 1.79 5.71
N GLY A 166 -9.19 0.85 4.78
CA GLY A 166 -8.01 -0.01 4.65
C GLY A 166 -6.71 0.78 4.60
N GLY A 167 -6.67 1.90 3.88
CA GLY A 167 -5.50 2.76 3.80
C GLY A 167 -5.03 3.31 5.16
N ILE A 168 -5.93 3.53 6.10
CA ILE A 168 -5.57 3.95 7.46
C ILE A 168 -4.79 2.82 8.15
N GLY A 169 -5.30 1.59 8.09
CA GLY A 169 -4.63 0.42 8.66
C GLY A 169 -3.26 0.18 8.03
N ASP A 170 -3.16 0.32 6.70
CA ASP A 170 -1.91 0.20 5.98
C ASP A 170 -0.90 1.29 6.39
N ALA A 171 -1.30 2.56 6.39
CA ALA A 171 -0.43 3.68 6.77
C ALA A 171 0.11 3.56 8.19
N ILE A 172 -0.73 3.25 9.19
CA ILE A 172 -0.28 3.13 10.59
C ILE A 172 0.56 1.86 10.84
N SER A 173 0.44 0.83 9.98
CA SER A 173 1.24 -0.39 10.08
C SER A 173 2.74 -0.13 9.95
N ASN A 174 3.13 0.97 9.29
CA ASN A 174 4.52 1.40 9.16
C ASN A 174 5.20 1.62 10.52
N ILE A 175 4.45 2.01 11.56
CA ILE A 175 5.00 2.15 12.93
C ILE A 175 5.53 0.80 13.41
N SER A 176 4.77 -0.27 13.22
CA SER A 176 5.18 -1.63 13.57
C SER A 176 6.32 -2.13 12.67
N ALA A 177 6.25 -1.85 11.36
CA ALA A 177 7.30 -2.23 10.42
C ALA A 177 8.65 -1.57 10.73
N LEU A 178 8.65 -0.30 11.10
CA LEU A 178 9.84 0.43 11.52
C LEU A 178 10.43 -0.11 12.82
N ALA A 179 9.59 -0.51 13.77
CA ALA A 179 10.05 -1.14 15.01
C ALA A 179 10.73 -2.51 14.73
N ASP A 180 10.21 -3.27 13.77
CA ASP A 180 10.86 -4.50 13.31
C ASP A 180 12.20 -4.24 12.60
N TRP A 181 12.27 -3.18 11.80
CA TRP A 181 13.53 -2.85 11.12
C TRP A 181 14.61 -2.40 12.10
N GLU A 182 14.25 -1.63 13.13
CA GLU A 182 15.16 -1.30 14.23
C GLU A 182 15.58 -2.54 15.02
N LEU A 183 14.65 -3.45 15.33
CA LEU A 183 14.96 -4.72 15.96
C LEU A 183 15.94 -5.55 15.13
N ALA A 184 15.74 -5.62 13.82
CA ALA A 184 16.66 -6.32 12.91
C ALA A 184 18.05 -5.67 12.88
N ARG A 185 18.12 -4.32 12.97
CA ARG A 185 19.40 -3.61 13.11
C ARG A 185 20.13 -4.01 14.39
N GLU A 186 19.43 -4.03 15.51
CA GLU A 186 20.01 -4.34 16.81
C GLU A 186 20.46 -5.82 16.92
N MET A 187 19.61 -6.73 16.42
CA MET A 187 19.83 -8.17 16.60
C MET A 187 20.63 -8.83 15.49
N ARG A 188 20.65 -8.27 14.28
CA ARG A 188 21.25 -8.87 13.08
C ARG A 188 22.21 -7.94 12.36
N GLY A 189 22.36 -6.68 12.79
CA GLY A 189 23.19 -5.69 12.13
C GLY A 189 22.64 -5.23 10.77
N GLU A 190 21.33 -5.41 10.52
CA GLU A 190 20.71 -4.98 9.28
C GLU A 190 20.74 -3.44 9.17
N PRO A 191 21.19 -2.86 8.05
CA PRO A 191 21.26 -1.42 7.92
C PRO A 191 19.85 -0.81 7.81
N VAL A 192 19.59 0.26 8.57
CA VAL A 192 18.37 1.07 8.47
C VAL A 192 18.67 2.34 7.67
N ASP A 193 17.90 2.58 6.60
CA ASP A 193 17.95 3.84 5.86
C ASP A 193 17.17 4.93 6.62
N GLY A 194 17.89 5.92 7.17
CA GLY A 194 17.30 6.96 7.99
C GLY A 194 16.31 7.87 7.26
N LEU A 195 16.50 8.11 5.95
CA LEU A 195 15.57 8.91 5.15
C LEU A 195 14.28 8.12 4.91
N ALA A 196 14.39 6.86 4.49
CA ALA A 196 13.24 5.99 4.29
C ALA A 196 12.43 5.81 5.59
N ALA A 197 13.12 5.54 6.71
CA ALA A 197 12.49 5.41 8.01
C ALA A 197 11.76 6.71 8.43
N SER A 198 12.34 7.88 8.15
CA SER A 198 11.71 9.17 8.46
C SER A 198 10.45 9.41 7.63
N LEU A 199 10.48 9.12 6.33
CA LEU A 199 9.32 9.29 5.44
C LEU A 199 8.15 8.40 5.88
N ALA A 200 8.40 7.10 6.12
CA ALA A 200 7.37 6.17 6.56
C ALA A 200 6.81 6.55 7.94
N ARG A 201 7.68 6.97 8.87
CA ARG A 201 7.28 7.40 10.22
C ARG A 201 6.39 8.63 10.19
N MET A 202 6.80 9.69 9.46
CA MET A 202 6.03 10.94 9.41
C MET A 202 4.60 10.72 8.89
N GLY A 203 4.43 9.96 7.81
CA GLY A 203 3.12 9.65 7.28
C GLY A 203 2.25 8.87 8.28
N ALA A 204 2.80 7.80 8.87
CA ALA A 204 2.09 6.97 9.82
C ALA A 204 1.67 7.73 11.10
N GLU A 205 2.57 8.55 11.65
CA GLU A 205 2.28 9.38 12.83
C GLU A 205 1.22 10.44 12.54
N ALA A 206 1.24 11.04 11.34
CA ALA A 206 0.23 12.00 10.94
C ALA A 206 -1.17 11.38 10.94
N VAL A 207 -1.35 10.21 10.30
CA VAL A 207 -2.63 9.48 10.28
C VAL A 207 -3.04 9.03 11.68
N LEU A 208 -2.10 8.54 12.49
CA LEU A 208 -2.36 8.05 13.84
C LEU A 208 -2.93 9.15 14.75
N THR A 209 -2.43 10.37 14.64
CA THR A 209 -2.72 11.47 15.58
C THR A 209 -3.69 12.50 15.07
N MET A 210 -3.93 12.59 13.75
CA MET A 210 -4.84 13.57 13.18
C MET A 210 -6.29 13.29 13.59
N PRO A 211 -7.01 14.29 14.10
CA PRO A 211 -8.46 14.19 14.28
C PRO A 211 -9.17 14.23 12.93
N GLY A 212 -10.40 13.73 12.88
CA GLY A 212 -11.22 13.67 11.68
C GLY A 212 -11.43 12.24 11.19
N ASP A 213 -12.09 12.11 10.06
CA ASP A 213 -12.43 10.83 9.42
C ASP A 213 -12.42 10.94 7.89
N LEU A 214 -12.91 9.93 7.20
CA LEU A 214 -12.93 9.87 5.73
C LEU A 214 -13.89 10.87 5.05
N HIS A 215 -14.69 11.62 5.82
CA HIS A 215 -15.55 12.69 5.31
C HIS A 215 -14.89 14.07 5.47
N ASP A 216 -13.72 14.14 6.10
CA ASP A 216 -12.93 15.37 6.25
C ASP A 216 -11.81 15.41 5.20
N ASP A 217 -11.90 16.38 4.28
CA ASP A 217 -10.89 16.59 3.23
C ASP A 217 -9.46 16.70 3.79
N ALA A 218 -9.30 17.33 4.95
CA ALA A 218 -7.99 17.47 5.58
C ALA A 218 -7.45 16.11 6.03
N PHE A 219 -8.28 15.26 6.63
CA PHE A 219 -7.89 13.91 7.02
C PHE A 219 -7.60 13.04 5.79
N VAL A 220 -8.45 13.07 4.77
CA VAL A 220 -8.25 12.30 3.53
C VAL A 220 -6.99 12.74 2.80
N THR A 221 -6.67 14.04 2.80
CA THR A 221 -5.42 14.57 2.25
C THR A 221 -4.21 13.99 2.98
N VAL A 222 -4.21 14.04 4.32
CA VAL A 222 -3.14 13.47 5.16
C VAL A 222 -2.99 11.98 4.93
N LEU A 223 -4.10 11.23 4.81
CA LEU A 223 -4.06 9.80 4.50
C LEU A 223 -3.41 9.54 3.14
N ALA A 224 -3.80 10.28 2.09
CA ALA A 224 -3.21 10.16 0.76
C ALA A 224 -1.70 10.45 0.78
N GLU A 225 -1.28 11.53 1.44
CA GLU A 225 0.13 11.92 1.59
C GLU A 225 0.92 10.87 2.39
N ALA A 226 0.32 10.25 3.40
CA ALA A 226 0.94 9.18 4.19
C ALA A 226 1.20 7.94 3.33
N LEU A 227 0.22 7.51 2.52
CA LEU A 227 0.37 6.38 1.60
C LEU A 227 1.40 6.66 0.50
N ILE A 228 1.45 7.88 -0.03
CA ILE A 228 2.47 8.32 -0.98
C ILE A 228 3.86 8.30 -0.32
N SER A 229 3.97 8.80 0.90
CA SER A 229 5.24 8.82 1.66
C SER A 229 5.72 7.40 1.97
N SER A 230 4.82 6.45 2.26
CA SER A 230 5.12 5.03 2.42
C SER A 230 5.74 4.44 1.16
N GLY A 231 5.09 4.64 -0.01
CA GLY A 231 5.61 4.20 -1.30
C GLY A 231 6.97 4.81 -1.63
N LEU A 232 7.14 6.11 -1.37
CA LEU A 232 8.42 6.81 -1.56
C LEU A 232 9.52 6.26 -0.64
N ALA A 233 9.19 5.95 0.62
CA ALA A 233 10.15 5.34 1.55
C ALA A 233 10.70 4.01 1.02
N MET A 234 9.85 3.15 0.45
CA MET A 234 10.28 1.92 -0.20
C MET A 234 11.19 2.17 -1.42
N ALA A 235 10.86 3.17 -2.25
CA ALA A 235 11.69 3.54 -3.39
C ALA A 235 13.07 4.08 -2.97
N VAL A 236 13.12 4.83 -1.87
CA VAL A 236 14.36 5.40 -1.31
C VAL A 236 15.32 4.32 -0.83
N CYS A 237 14.84 3.30 -0.13
CA CYS A 237 15.70 2.24 0.41
C CYS A 237 15.84 1.02 -0.50
N GLY A 238 15.05 0.92 -1.58
CA GLY A 238 15.07 -0.21 -2.50
C GLY A 238 14.50 -1.50 -1.89
N SER A 239 13.72 -1.41 -0.83
CA SER A 239 13.07 -2.54 -0.18
C SER A 239 11.75 -2.12 0.48
N SER A 240 10.88 -3.10 0.83
CA SER A 240 9.65 -2.82 1.54
C SER A 240 9.82 -2.75 3.08
N ARG A 241 11.05 -2.76 3.60
CA ARG A 241 11.32 -2.71 5.05
C ARG A 241 10.61 -1.56 5.80
N PRO A 242 10.57 -0.31 5.28
CA PRO A 242 9.93 0.79 6.01
C PRO A 242 8.41 0.65 6.14
N ALA A 243 7.79 -0.17 5.29
CA ALA A 243 6.34 -0.33 5.23
C ALA A 243 5.86 -1.76 5.56
N SER A 244 6.76 -2.75 5.67
CA SER A 244 6.38 -4.16 5.78
C SER A 244 7.28 -4.89 6.78
N GLY A 245 6.73 -5.24 7.93
CA GLY A 245 7.36 -6.03 8.99
C GLY A 245 6.51 -7.26 9.34
N GLY A 246 6.54 -7.72 10.58
CA GLY A 246 5.73 -8.83 11.09
C GLY A 246 4.22 -8.64 10.89
N CYS A 247 3.77 -7.38 10.89
CA CYS A 247 2.38 -7.03 10.55
C CYS A 247 1.98 -7.55 9.16
N HIS A 248 2.85 -7.39 8.17
CA HIS A 248 2.61 -7.86 6.81
C HIS A 248 2.90 -9.35 6.64
N GLU A 249 3.77 -9.95 7.45
CA GLU A 249 3.92 -11.40 7.49
C GLU A 249 2.62 -12.07 7.95
N ILE A 250 1.98 -11.55 9.00
CA ILE A 250 0.67 -12.02 9.47
C ILE A 250 -0.39 -11.81 8.37
N MET A 251 -0.43 -10.63 7.72
CA MET A 251 -1.34 -10.33 6.63
C MET A 251 -1.18 -11.33 5.48
N HIS A 252 0.06 -11.59 5.03
CA HIS A 252 0.32 -12.56 3.96
C HIS A 252 -0.03 -14.00 4.36
N ALA A 253 0.18 -14.36 5.62
CA ALA A 253 -0.22 -15.66 6.15
C ALA A 253 -1.75 -15.83 6.09
N ILE A 254 -2.51 -14.82 6.52
CA ILE A 254 -3.98 -14.84 6.45
C ILE A 254 -4.44 -14.89 4.99
N ASP A 255 -3.89 -14.05 4.10
CA ASP A 255 -4.21 -14.07 2.67
C ASP A 255 -3.96 -15.46 2.03
N SER A 256 -2.91 -16.16 2.47
CA SER A 256 -2.54 -17.49 1.95
C SER A 256 -3.42 -18.61 2.49
N LEU A 257 -3.70 -18.61 3.79
CA LEU A 257 -4.43 -19.69 4.47
C LEU A 257 -5.96 -19.50 4.39
N TYR A 258 -6.41 -18.25 4.41
CA TYR A 258 -7.82 -17.84 4.50
C TYR A 258 -8.12 -16.70 3.50
N PRO A 259 -7.98 -16.93 2.19
CA PRO A 259 -8.09 -15.89 1.17
C PRO A 259 -9.47 -15.20 1.20
N GLY A 260 -9.47 -13.89 1.01
CA GLY A 260 -10.70 -13.09 0.96
C GLY A 260 -11.32 -12.74 2.32
N THR A 261 -10.63 -13.03 3.42
CA THR A 261 -11.11 -12.73 4.79
C THR A 261 -11.31 -11.23 5.01
N ALA A 262 -10.32 -10.41 4.67
CA ALA A 262 -10.38 -8.96 4.80
C ALA A 262 -9.47 -8.27 3.77
N SER A 263 -9.54 -6.94 3.68
CA SER A 263 -8.68 -6.17 2.79
C SER A 263 -7.24 -6.10 3.31
N HIS A 264 -6.29 -5.80 2.40
CA HIS A 264 -4.87 -5.65 2.71
C HIS A 264 -4.62 -4.77 3.94
N GLY A 265 -5.19 -3.56 3.94
CA GLY A 265 -4.96 -2.62 5.04
C GLY A 265 -5.69 -2.99 6.34
N GLU A 266 -6.86 -3.65 6.27
CA GLU A 266 -7.51 -4.20 7.45
C GLU A 266 -6.60 -5.24 8.13
N LEU A 267 -6.02 -6.15 7.35
CA LEU A 267 -5.10 -7.18 7.84
C LEU A 267 -3.77 -6.59 8.33
N ALA A 268 -3.22 -5.62 7.61
CA ALA A 268 -1.99 -4.94 8.00
C ALA A 268 -2.14 -4.18 9.33
N GLY A 269 -3.27 -3.48 9.51
CA GLY A 269 -3.61 -2.78 10.76
C GLY A 269 -3.77 -3.72 11.94
N LEU A 270 -4.52 -4.82 11.77
CA LEU A 270 -4.68 -5.86 12.78
C LEU A 270 -3.33 -6.49 13.16
N GLY A 271 -2.55 -6.89 12.17
CA GLY A 271 -1.21 -7.45 12.37
C GLY A 271 -0.27 -6.47 13.08
N ALA A 272 -0.35 -5.17 12.74
CA ALA A 272 0.47 -4.15 13.38
C ALA A 272 0.10 -3.93 14.85
N LEU A 273 -1.19 -3.94 15.17
CA LEU A 273 -1.66 -3.84 16.55
C LEU A 273 -1.18 -5.04 17.37
N PHE A 274 -1.32 -6.26 16.84
CA PHE A 274 -0.86 -7.48 17.51
C PHE A 274 0.66 -7.51 17.69
N CYS A 275 1.45 -7.18 16.65
CA CYS A 275 2.90 -7.09 16.76
C CYS A 275 3.34 -6.03 17.78
N THR A 276 2.64 -4.89 17.86
CA THR A 276 2.91 -3.84 18.84
C THR A 276 2.63 -4.31 20.27
N TYR A 277 1.55 -5.06 20.46
CA TYR A 277 1.25 -5.73 21.74
C TYR A 277 2.36 -6.73 22.14
N LEU A 278 2.83 -7.55 21.19
CA LEU A 278 3.91 -8.52 21.45
C LEU A 278 5.21 -7.85 21.91
N ARG A 279 5.49 -6.61 21.44
CA ARG A 279 6.65 -5.82 21.87
C ARG A 279 6.53 -5.26 23.29
N GLY A 280 5.33 -5.23 23.86
CA GLY A 280 5.08 -4.59 25.16
C GLY A 280 5.11 -3.06 25.10
N ASP A 281 4.97 -2.45 23.93
CA ASP A 281 4.86 -0.98 23.79
C ASP A 281 3.42 -0.54 24.08
N GLU A 282 3.08 -0.44 25.37
CA GLU A 282 1.73 -0.11 25.84
C GLU A 282 1.22 1.22 25.28
N ARG A 283 2.12 2.21 25.14
CA ARG A 283 1.74 3.54 24.63
C ARG A 283 1.33 3.45 23.16
N ARG A 284 2.13 2.80 22.32
CA ARG A 284 1.83 2.63 20.90
C ARG A 284 0.62 1.73 20.69
N PHE A 285 0.54 0.67 21.47
CA PHE A 285 -0.63 -0.21 21.44
C PHE A 285 -1.93 0.56 21.72
N ALA A 286 -1.95 1.41 22.75
CA ALA A 286 -3.10 2.27 23.03
C ALA A 286 -3.44 3.19 21.86
N GLN A 287 -2.46 3.94 21.35
CA GLN A 287 -2.65 4.87 20.26
C GLN A 287 -3.19 4.18 18.99
N MET A 288 -2.63 3.03 18.63
CA MET A 288 -3.06 2.28 17.45
C MET A 288 -4.45 1.66 17.65
N SER A 289 -4.73 1.10 18.83
CA SER A 289 -6.05 0.57 19.16
C SER A 289 -7.14 1.65 19.06
N ASP A 290 -6.87 2.85 19.60
CA ASP A 290 -7.79 3.97 19.55
C ASP A 290 -8.02 4.46 18.10
N CYS A 291 -6.96 4.52 17.29
CA CYS A 291 -7.06 4.89 15.87
C CYS A 291 -7.89 3.87 15.09
N LEU A 292 -7.59 2.58 15.21
CA LEU A 292 -8.36 1.52 14.53
C LEU A 292 -9.82 1.50 14.98
N SER A 293 -10.09 1.69 16.27
CA SER A 293 -11.44 1.78 16.81
C SER A 293 -12.22 2.97 16.25
N ARG A 294 -11.60 4.16 16.26
CA ARG A 294 -12.20 5.41 15.73
C ARG A 294 -12.63 5.26 14.27
N HIS A 295 -11.84 4.55 13.48
CA HIS A 295 -12.10 4.34 12.06
C HIS A 295 -12.78 3.01 11.75
N GLN A 296 -13.31 2.30 12.75
CA GLN A 296 -14.06 1.04 12.60
C GLN A 296 -13.26 -0.03 11.83
N LEU A 297 -11.95 -0.09 12.09
CA LEU A 297 -11.06 -1.11 11.57
C LEU A 297 -10.93 -2.29 12.53
N PRO A 298 -10.66 -3.51 12.03
CA PRO A 298 -10.48 -4.70 12.85
C PRO A 298 -9.38 -4.53 13.89
N ARG A 299 -9.65 -4.98 15.12
CA ARG A 299 -8.69 -4.98 16.22
C ARG A 299 -8.42 -6.36 16.79
N VAL A 300 -9.34 -7.30 16.57
CA VAL A 300 -9.21 -8.70 17.01
C VAL A 300 -9.60 -9.64 15.86
N PRO A 301 -9.13 -10.91 15.88
CA PRO A 301 -9.41 -11.86 14.78
C PRO A 301 -10.90 -12.06 14.50
N SER A 302 -11.76 -12.04 15.52
CA SER A 302 -13.20 -12.16 15.36
C SER A 302 -13.83 -11.04 14.52
N ASP A 303 -13.23 -9.85 14.50
CA ASP A 303 -13.71 -8.71 13.71
C ASP A 303 -13.62 -8.97 12.19
N ILE A 304 -12.77 -9.91 11.79
CA ILE A 304 -12.60 -10.37 10.41
C ILE A 304 -13.13 -11.79 10.19
N GLY A 305 -13.85 -12.35 11.17
CA GLY A 305 -14.47 -13.67 11.08
C GLY A 305 -13.51 -14.86 11.26
N LEU A 306 -12.27 -14.64 11.73
CA LEU A 306 -11.34 -15.71 12.07
C LEU A 306 -11.55 -16.20 13.50
N SER A 307 -11.46 -17.53 13.71
CA SER A 307 -11.34 -18.09 15.05
C SER A 307 -9.96 -17.82 15.66
N ALA A 308 -9.84 -18.03 16.97
CA ALA A 308 -8.55 -17.93 17.66
C ALA A 308 -7.53 -18.93 17.09
N GLU A 309 -7.95 -20.17 16.82
CA GLU A 309 -7.11 -21.22 16.27
C GLU A 309 -6.60 -20.86 14.85
N GLN A 310 -7.47 -20.31 14.02
CA GLN A 310 -7.10 -19.86 12.66
C GLN A 310 -6.08 -18.71 12.70
N PHE A 311 -6.25 -17.77 13.62
CA PHE A 311 -5.29 -16.68 13.78
C PHE A 311 -3.95 -17.17 14.35
N VAL A 312 -3.96 -18.08 15.30
CA VAL A 312 -2.75 -18.75 15.84
C VAL A 312 -1.99 -19.46 14.71
N GLU A 313 -2.71 -20.22 13.86
CA GLU A 313 -2.11 -20.88 12.71
C GLU A 313 -1.47 -19.86 11.75
N ALA A 314 -2.16 -18.76 11.46
CA ALA A 314 -1.62 -17.71 10.60
C ALA A 314 -0.36 -17.04 11.19
N VAL A 315 -0.36 -16.72 12.48
CA VAL A 315 0.82 -16.14 13.17
C VAL A 315 1.99 -17.11 13.19
N ALA A 316 1.75 -18.40 13.45
CA ALA A 316 2.80 -19.42 13.41
C ALA A 316 3.36 -19.65 11.99
N PHE A 317 2.54 -19.46 10.96
CA PHE A 317 2.96 -19.57 9.56
C PHE A 317 3.65 -18.29 9.03
N ALA A 318 3.35 -17.13 9.61
CA ALA A 318 3.75 -15.82 9.14
C ALA A 318 5.25 -15.67 8.79
N PRO A 319 6.22 -16.16 9.61
CA PRO A 319 7.65 -16.10 9.28
C PRO A 319 8.04 -16.77 7.96
N ARG A 320 7.24 -17.73 7.48
CA ARG A 320 7.49 -18.43 6.20
C ARG A 320 7.12 -17.60 4.99
N THR A 321 6.32 -16.56 5.16
CA THR A 321 5.87 -15.68 4.06
C THR A 321 6.98 -14.74 3.60
N ARG A 322 7.96 -14.45 4.47
CA ARG A 322 9.11 -13.57 4.21
C ARG A 322 10.38 -14.12 4.90
N PRO A 323 10.93 -15.26 4.46
CA PRO A 323 11.98 -15.99 5.19
C PRO A 323 13.29 -15.21 5.38
N ASP A 324 13.53 -14.18 4.57
CA ASP A 324 14.72 -13.32 4.67
C ASP A 324 14.54 -12.13 5.61
N ARG A 325 13.41 -12.06 6.30
CA ARG A 325 13.10 -10.98 7.24
C ARG A 325 13.33 -11.39 8.68
N TYR A 326 13.72 -10.41 9.49
CA TYR A 326 13.77 -10.57 10.94
C TYR A 326 12.84 -9.54 11.57
N THR A 327 11.83 -10.01 12.27
CA THR A 327 10.76 -9.22 12.89
C THR A 327 10.58 -9.66 14.35
N ILE A 328 9.59 -9.10 15.02
CA ILE A 328 9.21 -9.53 16.38
C ILE A 328 8.78 -11.01 16.41
N LEU A 329 8.27 -11.54 15.29
CA LEU A 329 7.81 -12.94 15.22
C LEU A 329 8.99 -13.90 15.27
N GLU A 330 10.04 -13.67 14.46
CA GLU A 330 11.29 -14.46 14.53
C GLU A 330 12.06 -14.22 15.82
N HIS A 331 11.98 -13.00 16.37
CA HIS A 331 12.64 -12.68 17.62
C HIS A 331 12.08 -13.48 18.80
N LEU A 332 10.76 -13.56 18.91
CA LEU A 332 10.10 -14.31 19.98
C LEU A 332 10.06 -15.82 19.70
N ALA A 333 10.02 -16.24 18.43
CA ALA A 333 10.02 -17.63 17.98
C ALA A 333 9.01 -18.52 18.75
N MET A 334 7.80 -17.99 18.94
CA MET A 334 6.77 -18.59 19.79
C MET A 334 6.18 -19.88 19.20
N SER A 335 5.95 -20.86 20.03
CA SER A 335 5.13 -22.03 19.72
C SER A 335 3.64 -21.65 19.57
N PRO A 336 2.81 -22.47 18.90
CA PRO A 336 1.37 -22.22 18.79
C PRO A 336 0.67 -22.05 20.15
N ASP A 337 1.07 -22.79 21.16
CA ASP A 337 0.50 -22.65 22.52
C ASP A 337 0.84 -21.31 23.16
N GLU A 338 2.08 -20.83 22.98
CA GLU A 338 2.50 -19.51 23.45
C GLU A 338 1.77 -18.39 22.70
N ILE A 339 1.59 -18.52 21.38
CA ILE A 339 0.80 -17.58 20.56
C ILE A 339 -0.64 -17.54 21.08
N ASN A 340 -1.25 -18.69 21.34
CA ASN A 340 -2.62 -18.78 21.86
C ASN A 340 -2.75 -18.08 23.22
N GLY A 341 -1.79 -18.31 24.14
CA GLY A 341 -1.76 -17.62 25.42
C GLY A 341 -1.62 -16.10 25.28
N LYS A 342 -0.74 -15.63 24.37
CA LYS A 342 -0.59 -14.20 24.08
C LYS A 342 -1.85 -13.61 23.44
N LEU A 343 -2.50 -14.34 22.54
CA LEU A 343 -3.74 -13.91 21.88
C LEU A 343 -4.88 -13.72 22.88
N ALA A 344 -5.07 -14.62 23.83
CA ALA A 344 -6.11 -14.48 24.87
C ALA A 344 -5.93 -13.16 25.66
N HIS A 345 -4.72 -12.90 26.15
CA HIS A 345 -4.43 -11.66 26.88
C HIS A 345 -4.51 -10.41 25.98
N TYR A 346 -4.17 -10.53 24.70
CA TYR A 346 -4.32 -9.44 23.71
C TYR A 346 -5.79 -9.06 23.52
N VAL A 347 -6.67 -10.05 23.36
CA VAL A 347 -8.12 -9.82 23.20
C VAL A 347 -8.68 -9.11 24.43
N ASP A 348 -8.29 -9.54 25.63
CA ASP A 348 -8.67 -8.88 26.90
C ASP A 348 -8.15 -7.42 26.94
N ALA A 349 -6.91 -7.20 26.52
CA ALA A 349 -6.31 -5.86 26.50
C ALA A 349 -7.01 -4.92 25.50
N VAL A 350 -7.50 -5.43 24.35
CA VAL A 350 -8.30 -4.68 23.38
C VAL A 350 -9.71 -4.40 23.92
N ALA A 351 -10.35 -5.37 24.59
CA ALA A 351 -11.69 -5.22 25.15
C ALA A 351 -11.75 -4.22 26.31
N GLY A 352 -10.66 -4.07 27.04
CA GLY A 352 -10.53 -3.11 28.14
C GLY A 352 -10.33 -1.64 27.70
N ARG A 353 -10.33 -1.40 26.39
CA ARG A 353 -10.16 -0.09 25.74
C ARG A 353 -11.33 0.18 24.79
#